data_81f79b6a94dfdb341c15dc4e209f9a4c
#
_entry.id   81f79b6a94dfdb341c15dc4e209f9a4c
#
_cell.length_a   1.000
_cell.length_b   1.000
_cell.length_c   1.000
_cell.angle_alpha   90.00
_cell.angle_beta   90.00
_cell.angle_gamma   90.00
#
_symmetry.space_group_name_H-M   'P 1'
#
loop_
_entity.id
_entity.type
_entity.pdbx_description
1 polymer ?
#
loop_
_entity_poly.entity_id
_entity_poly.type
_entity_poly.pdbx_seq_one_letter_code
_entity_poly.pdbx_strand_id
1 'polypeptide(L)'
;MKIVSINNELELSGEIIIIRRRGVAHAMAAGLTGERMIPISTLTAIQLKLGVWWSPGFILFSYAGSKPFMGGIIEATQDPDAFIFQKELNDEVSAFKAEVEKILQDSKQQARSTPNPSGTLTDALQKMQNLAPT
;
A
#
# COMPACT_ATOMS: atom_id res chain seq x y z
N MET A 1 2.06 -8.20 -10.46
CA MET A 1 0.60 -8.23 -10.34
C MET A 1 0.03 -6.89 -10.75
N LYS A 2 -0.88 -6.91 -11.69
CA LYS A 2 -1.40 -5.68 -12.31
C LYS A 2 -2.89 -5.85 -12.60
N ILE A 3 -3.69 -4.86 -12.20
CA ILE A 3 -5.12 -4.86 -12.40
C ILE A 3 -5.49 -3.59 -13.17
N VAL A 4 -6.23 -3.74 -14.25
CA VAL A 4 -6.65 -2.63 -15.10
C VAL A 4 -8.16 -2.45 -14.96
N SER A 5 -8.59 -1.28 -14.56
CA SER A 5 -9.98 -0.86 -14.55
C SER A 5 -10.23 0.15 -15.68
N ILE A 6 -11.44 0.67 -15.78
CA ILE A 6 -11.80 1.57 -16.88
C ILE A 6 -10.91 2.81 -16.92
N ASN A 7 -10.73 3.47 -15.77
CA ASN A 7 -9.99 4.73 -15.70
C ASN A 7 -8.76 4.65 -14.79
N ASN A 8 -8.43 3.47 -14.29
CA ASN A 8 -7.35 3.30 -13.32
C ASN A 8 -6.57 2.03 -13.61
N GLU A 9 -5.36 2.00 -13.11
CA GLU A 9 -4.52 0.82 -13.14
C GLU A 9 -3.84 0.68 -11.77
N LEU A 10 -3.83 -0.55 -11.26
CA LEU A 10 -3.21 -0.86 -9.97
C LEU A 10 -2.13 -1.90 -10.20
N GLU A 11 -0.93 -1.63 -9.74
CA GLU A 11 0.20 -2.54 -9.93
C GLU A 11 0.96 -2.75 -8.64
N LEU A 12 1.42 -3.97 -8.44
CA LEU A 12 2.35 -4.32 -7.37
C LEU A 12 3.70 -4.65 -8.00
N SER A 13 4.69 -3.82 -7.72
CA SER A 13 6.05 -3.98 -8.20
C SER A 13 6.99 -4.09 -7.01
N GLY A 14 7.47 -5.32 -6.73
CA GLY A 14 8.26 -5.59 -5.55
C GLY A 14 7.47 -5.24 -4.27
N GLU A 15 7.95 -4.27 -3.53
CA GLU A 15 7.30 -3.80 -2.30
C GLU A 15 6.68 -2.42 -2.47
N ILE A 16 6.34 -2.04 -3.71
CA ILE A 16 5.74 -0.74 -4.03
C ILE A 16 4.39 -0.96 -4.71
N ILE A 17 3.38 -0.24 -4.23
CA ILE A 17 2.07 -0.17 -4.86
C ILE A 17 2.06 1.02 -5.81
N ILE A 18 1.62 0.81 -7.04
CA ILE A 18 1.55 1.87 -8.05
C ILE A 18 0.10 2.01 -8.49
N ILE A 19 -0.44 3.22 -8.38
CA ILE A 19 -1.78 3.55 -8.85
C ILE A 19 -1.64 4.55 -9.99
N ARG A 20 -2.16 4.19 -11.16
CA ARG A 20 -2.15 5.07 -12.35
C ARG A 20 -3.56 5.39 -12.74
N ARG A 21 -3.83 6.66 -13.01
CA ARG A 21 -5.12 7.11 -13.52
C ARG A 21 -4.99 7.43 -14.99
N ARG A 22 -5.97 7.00 -15.76
CA ARG A 22 -6.03 7.22 -17.20
C ARG A 22 -7.21 8.12 -17.56
N GLY A 23 -7.11 8.82 -18.68
CA GLY A 23 -8.23 9.55 -19.26
C GLY A 23 -8.59 10.86 -18.55
N VAL A 24 -7.70 11.41 -17.74
CA VAL A 24 -7.97 12.64 -17.00
C VAL A 24 -7.15 13.78 -17.61
N ALA A 25 -7.47 14.13 -18.83
CA ALA A 25 -6.75 15.19 -19.55
C ALA A 25 -6.74 16.50 -18.77
N HIS A 26 -7.86 16.88 -18.17
CA HIS A 26 -7.94 18.10 -17.38
C HIS A 26 -7.12 18.02 -16.08
N ALA A 27 -7.00 16.85 -15.48
CA ALA A 27 -6.17 16.67 -14.29
C ALA A 27 -4.69 16.76 -14.64
N MET A 28 -4.31 16.22 -15.80
CA MET A 28 -2.94 16.34 -16.31
C MET A 28 -2.61 17.79 -16.64
N ALA A 29 -3.55 18.52 -17.22
CA ALA A 29 -3.40 19.95 -17.50
C ALA A 29 -3.25 20.78 -16.23
N ALA A 30 -3.80 20.30 -15.10
CA ALA A 30 -3.65 20.95 -13.80
C ALA A 30 -2.33 20.57 -13.10
N GLY A 31 -1.45 19.82 -13.76
CA GLY A 31 -0.16 19.42 -13.20
C GLY A 31 -0.21 18.22 -12.28
N LEU A 32 -1.35 17.52 -12.22
CA LEU A 32 -1.46 16.29 -11.45
C LEU A 32 -0.84 15.14 -12.26
N THR A 33 0.17 14.49 -11.69
CA THR A 33 0.73 13.30 -12.29
C THR A 33 -0.29 12.16 -12.13
N GLY A 34 -0.55 11.41 -13.21
CA GLY A 34 -1.49 10.30 -13.18
C GLY A 34 -0.97 9.08 -12.46
N GLU A 35 0.12 9.20 -11.70
CA GLU A 35 0.78 8.06 -11.06
C GLU A 35 1.08 8.34 -9.60
N ARG A 36 0.78 7.35 -8.75
CA ARG A 36 1.05 7.39 -7.31
C ARG A 36 1.82 6.14 -6.92
N MET A 37 2.94 6.31 -6.24
CA MET A 37 3.75 5.20 -5.74
C MET A 37 3.71 5.19 -4.22
N ILE A 38 3.32 4.04 -3.64
CA ILE A 38 3.21 3.89 -2.19
C ILE A 38 4.05 2.70 -1.75
N PRO A 39 5.13 2.93 -1.00
CA PRO A 39 5.88 1.81 -0.41
C PRO A 39 5.02 1.06 0.61
N ILE A 40 5.00 -0.26 0.50
CA ILE A 40 4.19 -1.09 1.42
C ILE A 40 4.61 -0.89 2.87
N SER A 41 5.90 -0.67 3.11
CA SER A 41 6.42 -0.45 4.47
C SER A 41 5.82 0.77 5.16
N THR A 42 5.26 1.72 4.41
CA THR A 42 4.64 2.93 4.97
C THR A 42 3.16 2.79 5.25
N LEU A 43 2.54 1.68 4.87
CA LEU A 43 1.10 1.49 5.01
C LEU A 43 0.68 1.43 6.47
N THR A 44 -0.38 2.15 6.79
CA THR A 44 -1.01 2.13 8.11
C THR A 44 -2.36 1.44 8.08
N ALA A 45 -3.06 1.48 6.94
CA ALA A 45 -4.37 0.83 6.79
C ALA A 45 -4.68 0.60 5.33
N ILE A 46 -5.52 -0.40 5.05
CA ILE A 46 -6.08 -0.68 3.74
C ILE A 46 -7.58 -0.77 3.90
N GLN A 47 -8.32 0.03 3.13
CA GLN A 47 -9.77 -0.03 3.10
C GLN A 47 -10.22 -0.61 1.77
N LEU A 48 -11.03 -1.65 1.82
CA LEU A 48 -11.57 -2.31 0.63
C LEU A 48 -13.09 -2.32 0.71
N LYS A 49 -13.72 -1.78 -0.33
CA LYS A 49 -15.16 -1.92 -0.56
C LYS A 49 -15.35 -2.63 -1.89
N LEU A 50 -15.99 -3.79 -1.86
CA LEU A 50 -16.24 -4.54 -3.09
C LEU A 50 -17.28 -3.85 -3.95
N GLY A 51 -17.14 -3.98 -5.25
CA GLY A 51 -18.11 -3.46 -6.20
C GLY A 51 -19.38 -4.29 -6.22
N VAL A 52 -20.51 -3.64 -6.50
CA VAL A 52 -21.80 -4.26 -6.70
C VAL A 52 -22.37 -3.75 -8.01
N TRP A 53 -23.48 -4.35 -8.49
CA TRP A 53 -23.98 -4.00 -9.82
C TRP A 53 -24.45 -2.55 -9.94
N TRP A 54 -24.82 -1.90 -8.81
CA TRP A 54 -25.24 -0.48 -8.81
C TRP A 54 -24.16 0.50 -8.36
N SER A 55 -23.00 0.02 -7.95
CA SER A 55 -21.94 0.89 -7.47
C SER A 55 -20.58 0.23 -7.63
N PRO A 56 -19.57 0.95 -8.14
CA PRO A 56 -18.22 0.43 -8.17
C PRO A 56 -17.65 0.27 -6.75
N GLY A 57 -16.60 -0.52 -6.63
CA GLY A 57 -15.85 -0.66 -5.41
C GLY A 57 -14.59 0.19 -5.43
N PHE A 58 -13.90 0.23 -4.31
CA PHE A 58 -12.60 0.89 -4.23
C PHE A 58 -11.69 0.17 -3.24
N ILE A 59 -10.40 0.32 -3.46
CA ILE A 59 -9.39 -0.02 -2.46
C ILE A 59 -8.55 1.24 -2.22
N LEU A 60 -8.40 1.61 -0.96
CA LEU A 60 -7.71 2.81 -0.54
C LEU A 60 -6.54 2.43 0.36
N PHE A 61 -5.37 2.97 0.07
CA PHE A 61 -4.16 2.74 0.85
C PHE A 61 -3.83 3.97 1.69
N SER A 62 -3.88 3.81 3.00
CA SER A 62 -3.45 4.84 3.95
C SER A 62 -2.02 4.56 4.38
N TYR A 63 -1.21 5.60 4.51
CA TYR A 63 0.20 5.49 4.86
C TYR A 63 0.58 6.62 5.80
N ALA A 64 1.77 6.53 6.38
CA ALA A 64 2.26 7.54 7.31
C ALA A 64 2.31 8.91 6.62
N GLY A 65 1.58 9.88 7.17
CA GLY A 65 1.47 11.22 6.61
C GLY A 65 0.30 11.44 5.66
N SER A 66 -0.46 10.38 5.31
CA SER A 66 -1.65 10.55 4.49
C SER A 66 -2.80 11.12 5.32
N LYS A 67 -3.74 11.78 4.63
CA LYS A 67 -4.94 12.32 5.30
C LYS A 67 -5.88 11.18 5.69
N PRO A 68 -6.54 11.26 6.85
CA PRO A 68 -7.57 10.29 7.19
C PRO A 68 -8.69 10.29 6.15
N PHE A 69 -9.11 9.10 5.73
CA PHE A 69 -10.20 8.94 4.79
C PHE A 69 -11.48 8.58 5.56
N MET A 70 -12.50 9.41 5.44
CA MET A 70 -13.77 9.22 6.14
C MET A 70 -14.97 9.25 5.19
N GLY A 71 -14.72 9.10 3.89
CA GLY A 71 -15.75 9.18 2.88
C GLY A 71 -16.19 7.83 2.34
N GLY A 72 -17.09 7.86 1.37
CA GLY A 72 -17.55 6.70 0.62
C GLY A 72 -16.98 6.67 -0.79
N ILE A 73 -17.73 6.06 -1.72
CA ILE A 73 -17.26 5.87 -3.11
C ILE A 73 -17.02 7.21 -3.83
N ILE A 74 -17.83 8.22 -3.58
CA ILE A 74 -17.69 9.52 -4.25
C ILE A 74 -16.35 10.16 -3.85
N GLU A 75 -16.05 10.17 -2.57
CA GLU A 75 -14.80 10.71 -2.04
C GLU A 75 -13.61 9.89 -2.51
N ALA A 76 -13.76 8.56 -2.62
CA ALA A 76 -12.72 7.68 -3.11
C ALA A 76 -12.37 7.98 -4.57
N THR A 77 -13.35 8.36 -5.40
CA THR A 77 -13.07 8.70 -6.81
C THR A 77 -12.18 9.93 -6.95
N GLN A 78 -12.11 10.77 -5.93
CA GLN A 78 -11.31 11.98 -5.91
C GLN A 78 -9.98 11.79 -5.18
N ASP A 79 -9.79 10.65 -4.51
CA ASP A 79 -8.58 10.41 -3.73
C ASP A 79 -7.51 9.76 -4.61
N PRO A 80 -6.30 10.36 -4.72
CA PRO A 80 -5.24 9.79 -5.56
C PRO A 80 -4.70 8.47 -5.03
N ASP A 81 -4.94 8.13 -3.76
CA ASP A 81 -4.47 6.90 -3.14
C ASP A 81 -5.51 5.77 -3.23
N ALA A 82 -6.59 5.98 -3.98
CA ALA A 82 -7.64 5.00 -4.17
C ALA A 82 -7.66 4.46 -5.59
N PHE A 83 -7.91 3.16 -5.71
CA PHE A 83 -8.15 2.50 -6.99
C PHE A 83 -9.62 2.12 -7.08
N ILE A 84 -10.32 2.59 -8.11
CA ILE A 84 -11.74 2.38 -8.33
C ILE A 84 -11.93 1.26 -9.34
N PHE A 85 -12.81 0.31 -9.06
CA PHE A 85 -13.00 -0.86 -9.92
C PHE A 85 -14.46 -1.32 -9.95
N GLN A 86 -14.82 -2.03 -11.01
CA GLN A 86 -16.14 -2.66 -11.14
C GLN A 86 -16.17 -4.01 -10.42
N LYS A 87 -17.36 -4.51 -10.14
CA LYS A 87 -17.57 -5.78 -9.43
C LYS A 87 -16.84 -6.96 -10.08
N GLU A 88 -16.63 -6.93 -11.38
CA GLU A 88 -15.94 -7.98 -12.12
C GLU A 88 -14.49 -8.15 -11.65
N LEU A 89 -13.93 -7.13 -11.04
CA LEU A 89 -12.55 -7.15 -10.53
C LEU A 89 -12.48 -7.45 -9.02
N ASN A 90 -13.60 -7.73 -8.37
CA ASN A 90 -13.63 -7.97 -6.92
C ASN A 90 -12.62 -9.03 -6.48
N ASP A 91 -12.58 -10.16 -7.17
CA ASP A 91 -11.69 -11.26 -6.81
C ASP A 91 -10.22 -10.89 -7.00
N GLU A 92 -9.91 -10.20 -8.10
CA GLU A 92 -8.55 -9.77 -8.38
C GLU A 92 -8.06 -8.73 -7.36
N VAL A 93 -8.92 -7.79 -6.99
CA VAL A 93 -8.57 -6.77 -6.00
C VAL A 93 -8.45 -7.37 -4.62
N SER A 94 -9.31 -8.31 -4.26
CA SER A 94 -9.19 -9.05 -2.99
C SER A 94 -7.88 -9.81 -2.91
N ALA A 95 -7.47 -10.46 -4.00
CA ALA A 95 -6.19 -11.16 -4.08
C ALA A 95 -5.01 -10.19 -3.98
N PHE A 96 -5.13 -9.02 -4.59
CA PHE A 96 -4.12 -7.97 -4.49
C PHE A 96 -3.94 -7.52 -3.03
N LYS A 97 -5.05 -7.26 -2.35
CA LYS A 97 -5.03 -6.88 -0.94
C LYS A 97 -4.34 -7.95 -0.08
N ALA A 98 -4.69 -9.22 -0.31
CA ALA A 98 -4.08 -10.34 0.42
C ALA A 98 -2.57 -10.41 0.19
N GLU A 99 -2.12 -10.19 -1.03
CA GLU A 99 -0.69 -10.20 -1.35
C GLU A 99 0.04 -9.03 -0.68
N VAL A 100 -0.55 -7.85 -0.69
CA VAL A 100 0.02 -6.68 0.00
C VAL A 100 0.12 -6.92 1.50
N GLU A 101 -0.92 -7.48 2.10
CA GLU A 101 -0.92 -7.79 3.52
C GLU A 101 0.15 -8.83 3.87
N LYS A 102 0.35 -9.81 3.01
CA LYS A 102 1.39 -10.81 3.18
C LYS A 102 2.78 -10.18 3.16
N ILE A 103 3.05 -9.33 2.17
CA ILE A 103 4.32 -8.62 2.07
C ILE A 103 4.55 -7.75 3.31
N LEU A 104 3.50 -7.05 3.76
CA LEU A 104 3.57 -6.20 4.94
C LEU A 104 3.90 -7.00 6.20
N GLN A 105 3.29 -8.18 6.37
CA GLN A 105 3.57 -9.06 7.49
C GLN A 105 4.98 -9.63 7.43
N ASP A 106 5.43 -10.05 6.26
CA ASP A 106 6.79 -10.55 6.06
C ASP A 106 7.82 -9.49 6.40
N SER A 107 7.58 -8.24 5.98
CA SER A 107 8.45 -7.11 6.33
C SER A 107 8.50 -6.87 7.84
N LYS A 108 7.37 -6.96 8.52
CA LYS A 108 7.30 -6.78 9.96
C LYS A 108 8.00 -7.93 10.69
N GLN A 109 7.88 -9.15 10.20
CA GLN A 109 8.59 -10.29 10.77
C GLN A 109 10.09 -10.17 10.59
N GLN A 110 10.55 -9.74 9.44
CA GLN A 110 11.97 -9.47 9.21
C GLN A 110 12.49 -8.37 10.13
N ALA A 111 11.71 -7.32 10.35
CA ALA A 111 12.08 -6.25 11.26
C ALA A 111 12.15 -6.73 12.71
N ARG A 112 11.36 -7.75 13.07
CA ARG A 112 11.40 -8.36 14.41
C ARG A 112 12.54 -9.36 14.56
N SER A 113 12.87 -10.07 13.51
CA SER A 113 13.93 -11.09 13.53
C SER A 113 15.31 -10.49 13.30
N THR A 114 15.41 -9.39 12.52
CA THR A 114 16.64 -8.61 12.51
C THR A 114 16.67 -7.77 13.77
N PRO A 115 17.78 -7.83 14.56
CA PRO A 115 17.87 -6.99 15.73
C PRO A 115 17.69 -5.53 15.30
N ASN A 116 16.80 -4.81 15.99
CA ASN A 116 16.72 -3.38 15.77
C ASN A 116 18.05 -2.75 16.23
N PRO A 117 18.34 -1.49 15.88
CA PRO A 117 19.61 -0.90 16.24
C PRO A 117 19.93 -0.98 17.74
N SER A 118 18.91 -0.89 18.59
CA SER A 118 19.09 -1.04 20.04
C SER A 118 19.46 -2.46 20.41
N GLY A 119 18.78 -3.46 19.84
CA GLY A 119 19.08 -4.86 20.07
C GLY A 119 20.47 -5.22 19.55
N THR A 120 20.83 -4.73 18.37
CA THR A 120 22.14 -4.95 17.79
C THR A 120 23.25 -4.38 18.69
N LEU A 121 23.03 -3.19 19.23
CA LEU A 121 23.98 -2.54 20.11
C LEU A 121 24.14 -3.34 21.41
N THR A 122 23.05 -3.80 21.97
CA THR A 122 23.07 -4.63 23.19
C THR A 122 23.79 -5.94 22.93
N ASP A 123 23.52 -6.60 21.82
CA ASP A 123 24.20 -7.84 21.43
C ASP A 123 25.70 -7.62 21.23
N ALA A 124 26.10 -6.53 20.61
CA ALA A 124 27.49 -6.18 20.42
C ALA A 124 28.19 -5.97 21.75
N LEU A 125 27.56 -5.27 22.67
CA LEU A 125 28.09 -5.05 24.01
C LEU A 125 28.20 -6.35 24.79
N GLN A 126 27.21 -7.25 24.69
CA GLN A 126 27.27 -8.55 25.31
C GLN A 126 28.39 -9.42 24.74
N LYS A 127 28.56 -9.40 23.44
CA LYS A 127 29.66 -10.11 22.79
C LYS A 127 31.00 -9.58 23.23
N MET A 128 31.13 -8.30 23.39
CA MET A 128 32.37 -7.68 23.88
C MET A 128 32.65 -8.10 25.33
N GLN A 129 31.64 -8.16 26.17
CA GLN A 129 31.77 -8.62 27.53
C GLN A 129 32.14 -10.11 27.60
N ASN A 130 31.57 -10.93 26.71
CA ASN A 130 31.87 -12.37 26.67
C ASN A 130 33.26 -12.64 26.06
N LEU A 131 33.75 -11.78 25.20
CA LEU A 131 35.06 -11.91 24.60
C LEU A 131 36.17 -11.33 25.47
N ALA A 132 35.84 -10.48 26.42
CA ALA A 132 36.82 -9.92 27.32
C ALA A 132 37.37 -11.01 28.25
N PRO A 133 38.62 -11.39 28.12
CA PRO A 133 39.19 -12.32 29.08
C PRO A 133 39.27 -11.62 30.42
N THR A 134 38.65 -12.23 31.30
CA THR A 134 38.71 -11.71 32.68
C THR A 134 40.09 -11.91 33.26
#